data_9064875735d113113ce8d08d2e1a2f2b
#
_entry.id   9064875735d113113ce8d08d2e1a2f2b
#
_cell.length_a   1.000
_cell.length_b   1.000
_cell.length_c   1.000
_cell.angle_alpha   90.00
_cell.angle_beta   90.00
_cell.angle_gamma   90.00
#
_symmetry.space_group_name_H-M   'P 1'
#
loop_
_entity.id
_entity.type
_entity.pdbx_description
1 polymer ?
#
loop_
_entity_poly.entity_id
_entity_poly.type
_entity_poly.pdbx_seq_one_letter_code
_entity_poly.pdbx_strand_id
1 'polypeptide(L)'
;MDIHEYQAKALLEGYGVPIPAGGLAYSPEQAAYRAKEIGGDKWVVKAQIHSGARGKAGGIRVCNDENEVWEAADDLLGCRLVTAQTGPGGKGVYRLYIEPVVAFESELYMSMVLDRQTERIVLVMSGSGGMEIEELAETDPGAITRVMIEPAVGLQGFQARGAAFACGLDSSLISQAENLLLGAYRAFRDMDATLLEVNPLVVTEEGRLLALDAKMSFDDNALFRHQDVSELRDKSQEDPREMNAADRGLSYVGLDGNIGCIINGAGLAMATMDMIQLAGGEPANFLDIGGGASPDRVSKAFKLVLSDDRVEAILVNIFAGINRCDWVAEGVVKAMTELDVKVPVVVRLAGTNVEEGRRILAESEVELITAETLAEAGERAVSAVSWEAN
;
A
#
# COMPACT_ATOMS: atom_id res chain seq x y z
N MET A 1 -1.85 -5.91 -3.11
CA MET A 1 -1.96 -6.52 -1.74
C MET A 1 -0.58 -6.65 -1.15
N ASP A 2 -0.37 -6.14 0.06
CA ASP A 2 0.89 -6.31 0.80
C ASP A 2 0.79 -7.49 1.77
N ILE A 3 1.95 -8.08 2.09
CA ILE A 3 2.06 -9.13 3.10
C ILE A 3 3.14 -8.78 4.14
N HIS A 4 3.12 -9.49 5.27
CA HIS A 4 4.13 -9.30 6.31
C HIS A 4 5.50 -9.86 5.92
N GLU A 5 6.56 -9.36 6.55
CA GLU A 5 7.94 -9.82 6.34
C GLU A 5 8.10 -11.34 6.49
N TYR A 6 7.55 -11.93 7.57
CA TYR A 6 7.67 -13.38 7.78
C TYR A 6 7.00 -14.20 6.68
N GLN A 7 5.90 -13.69 6.10
CA GLN A 7 5.21 -14.33 4.96
C GLN A 7 6.04 -14.20 3.69
N ALA A 8 6.59 -13.01 3.42
CA ALA A 8 7.49 -12.78 2.29
C ALA A 8 8.72 -13.69 2.35
N LYS A 9 9.35 -13.81 3.53
CA LYS A 9 10.47 -14.73 3.75
C LYS A 9 10.10 -16.18 3.50
N ALA A 10 8.98 -16.65 4.04
CA ALA A 10 8.53 -18.02 3.84
C ALA A 10 8.27 -18.35 2.35
N LEU A 11 7.68 -17.40 1.60
CA LEU A 11 7.50 -17.55 0.16
C LEU A 11 8.86 -17.62 -0.56
N LEU A 12 9.77 -16.70 -0.25
CA LEU A 12 11.11 -16.65 -0.86
C LEU A 12 11.94 -17.90 -0.57
N GLU A 13 11.86 -18.44 0.64
CA GLU A 13 12.53 -19.70 1.01
C GLU A 13 12.08 -20.85 0.13
N GLY A 14 10.78 -20.93 -0.18
CA GLY A 14 10.22 -21.92 -1.11
C GLY A 14 10.79 -21.83 -2.53
N TYR A 15 11.35 -20.69 -2.92
CA TYR A 15 12.06 -20.49 -4.18
C TYR A 15 13.59 -20.55 -4.08
N GLY A 16 14.11 -20.94 -2.91
CA GLY A 16 15.54 -21.15 -2.67
C GLY A 16 16.31 -19.87 -2.33
N VAL A 17 15.65 -18.82 -1.89
CA VAL A 17 16.29 -17.63 -1.31
C VAL A 17 16.62 -17.93 0.15
N PRO A 18 17.90 -17.87 0.57
CA PRO A 18 18.27 -18.13 1.95
C PRO A 18 17.74 -17.06 2.91
N ILE A 19 17.10 -17.50 3.99
CA ILE A 19 16.57 -16.64 5.07
C ILE A 19 17.08 -17.14 6.43
N PRO A 20 17.11 -16.29 7.48
CA PRO A 20 17.33 -16.75 8.84
C PRO A 20 16.15 -17.58 9.34
N ALA A 21 16.41 -18.54 10.23
CA ALA A 21 15.33 -19.18 10.98
C ALA A 21 14.57 -18.15 11.80
N GLY A 22 13.25 -18.31 11.91
CA GLY A 22 12.45 -17.35 12.66
C GLY A 22 11.13 -17.93 13.14
N GLY A 23 10.48 -17.21 14.06
CA GLY A 23 9.22 -17.65 14.65
C GLY A 23 8.27 -16.50 14.97
N LEU A 24 6.97 -16.72 14.70
CA LEU A 24 5.90 -15.77 15.05
C LEU A 24 5.58 -15.83 16.54
N ALA A 25 5.27 -14.66 17.12
CA ALA A 25 4.76 -14.51 18.46
C ALA A 25 3.61 -13.51 18.52
N TYR A 26 2.60 -13.82 19.35
CA TYR A 26 1.41 -13.01 19.58
C TYR A 26 1.28 -12.61 21.06
N SER A 27 2.21 -13.03 21.89
CA SER A 27 2.35 -12.60 23.28
C SER A 27 3.82 -12.55 23.68
N PRO A 28 4.19 -11.84 24.78
CA PRO A 28 5.57 -11.82 25.28
C PRO A 28 6.10 -13.21 25.65
N GLU A 29 5.25 -14.09 26.22
CA GLU A 29 5.61 -15.46 26.56
C GLU A 29 5.93 -16.30 25.31
N GLN A 30 5.14 -16.11 24.24
CA GLN A 30 5.42 -16.77 22.95
C GLN A 30 6.73 -16.27 22.34
N ALA A 31 7.02 -14.97 22.44
CA ALA A 31 8.27 -14.40 21.94
C ALA A 31 9.50 -15.00 22.63
N ALA A 32 9.50 -15.05 23.98
CA ALA A 32 10.57 -15.69 24.75
C ALA A 32 10.69 -17.19 24.44
N TYR A 33 9.55 -17.89 24.30
CA TYR A 33 9.54 -19.30 23.88
C TYR A 33 10.16 -19.52 22.51
N ARG A 34 9.82 -18.66 21.51
CA ARG A 34 10.38 -18.72 20.17
C ARG A 34 11.89 -18.47 20.16
N ALA A 35 12.36 -17.48 20.93
CA ALA A 35 13.79 -17.23 21.08
C ALA A 35 14.54 -18.48 21.56
N LYS A 36 14.01 -19.14 22.58
CA LYS A 36 14.57 -20.39 23.11
C LYS A 36 14.52 -21.54 22.10
N GLU A 37 13.41 -21.69 21.36
CA GLU A 37 13.26 -22.75 20.35
C GLU A 37 14.23 -22.56 19.17
N ILE A 38 14.42 -21.32 18.72
CA ILE A 38 15.37 -20.97 17.64
C ILE A 38 16.81 -21.19 18.09
N GLY A 39 17.09 -20.98 19.39
CA GLY A 39 18.45 -21.06 19.95
C GLY A 39 19.29 -19.82 19.63
N GLY A 40 20.54 -19.84 20.02
CA GLY A 40 21.47 -18.72 19.89
C GLY A 40 21.62 -17.93 21.20
N ASP A 41 22.44 -16.86 21.15
CA ASP A 41 22.77 -16.05 22.33
C ASP A 41 22.11 -14.66 22.28
N LYS A 42 21.65 -14.23 21.11
CA LYS A 42 21.02 -12.93 20.87
C LYS A 42 19.94 -13.03 19.81
N TRP A 43 18.89 -12.25 19.98
CA TRP A 43 17.74 -12.26 19.08
C TRP A 43 17.34 -10.86 18.64
N VAL A 44 16.61 -10.82 17.51
CA VAL A 44 15.96 -9.63 17.02
C VAL A 44 14.46 -9.82 17.11
N VAL A 45 13.77 -8.91 17.81
CA VAL A 45 12.31 -8.83 17.88
C VAL A 45 11.84 -7.81 16.86
N LYS A 46 11.03 -8.22 15.88
CA LYS A 46 10.58 -7.39 14.77
C LYS A 46 9.06 -7.23 14.76
N ALA A 47 8.58 -6.01 14.90
CA ALA A 47 7.16 -5.69 14.72
C ALA A 47 6.72 -6.01 13.29
N GLN A 48 5.59 -6.70 13.13
CA GLN A 48 5.04 -7.08 11.84
C GLN A 48 3.90 -6.13 11.45
N ILE A 49 4.22 -5.17 10.62
CA ILE A 49 3.28 -4.21 10.02
C ILE A 49 3.56 -4.08 8.51
N HIS A 50 2.56 -3.68 7.73
CA HIS A 50 2.73 -3.37 6.29
C HIS A 50 3.36 -1.98 6.12
N SER A 51 4.63 -1.86 6.47
CA SER A 51 5.43 -0.64 6.30
C SER A 51 6.91 -0.95 6.33
N GLY A 52 7.69 -0.20 5.55
CA GLY A 52 9.14 -0.13 5.69
C GLY A 52 9.59 0.78 6.84
N ALA A 53 10.90 0.98 6.97
CA ALA A 53 11.56 1.87 7.96
C ALA A 53 11.19 1.56 9.42
N ARG A 54 10.78 0.32 9.76
CA ARG A 54 10.42 -0.12 11.11
C ARG A 54 11.56 0.06 12.11
N GLY A 55 12.80 -0.15 11.68
CA GLY A 55 13.98 0.03 12.53
C GLY A 55 14.13 1.47 13.04
N LYS A 56 14.00 2.46 12.15
CA LYS A 56 14.05 3.89 12.49
C LYS A 56 12.91 4.30 13.45
N ALA A 57 11.77 3.62 13.37
CA ALA A 57 10.60 3.84 14.22
C ALA A 57 10.64 3.05 15.55
N GLY A 58 11.71 2.32 15.85
CA GLY A 58 11.84 1.51 17.07
C GLY A 58 11.08 0.18 17.04
N GLY A 59 10.56 -0.25 15.89
CA GLY A 59 9.84 -1.51 15.70
C GLY A 59 10.76 -2.74 15.55
N ILE A 60 12.09 -2.55 15.65
CA ILE A 60 13.09 -3.62 15.62
C ILE A 60 13.97 -3.47 16.86
N ARG A 61 14.04 -4.50 17.70
CA ARG A 61 14.80 -4.52 18.95
C ARG A 61 15.78 -5.68 18.96
N VAL A 62 17.06 -5.40 19.26
CA VAL A 62 18.08 -6.43 19.51
C VAL A 62 18.07 -6.75 20.99
N CYS A 63 17.98 -8.03 21.32
CA CYS A 63 17.88 -8.56 22.68
C CYS A 63 19.03 -9.51 22.96
N ASN A 64 19.63 -9.39 24.13
CA ASN A 64 20.81 -10.17 24.56
C ASN A 64 20.46 -11.41 25.38
N ASP A 65 19.21 -11.51 25.85
CA ASP A 65 18.68 -12.65 26.57
C ASP A 65 17.17 -12.79 26.39
N GLU A 66 16.59 -13.89 26.91
CA GLU A 66 15.14 -14.18 26.81
C GLU A 66 14.26 -13.16 27.56
N ASN A 67 14.77 -12.51 28.64
CA ASN A 67 14.02 -11.52 29.38
C ASN A 67 13.88 -10.22 28.54
N GLU A 68 14.99 -9.79 27.90
CA GLU A 68 14.95 -8.65 26.99
C GLU A 68 14.00 -8.91 25.78
N VAL A 69 13.91 -10.16 25.30
CA VAL A 69 12.93 -10.54 24.26
C VAL A 69 11.51 -10.40 24.78
N TRP A 70 11.25 -10.83 26.02
CA TRP A 70 9.92 -10.69 26.64
C TRP A 70 9.54 -9.21 26.82
N GLU A 71 10.44 -8.38 27.37
CA GLU A 71 10.24 -6.95 27.56
C GLU A 71 10.02 -6.21 26.24
N ALA A 72 10.84 -6.49 25.22
CA ALA A 72 10.68 -5.92 23.89
C ALA A 72 9.34 -6.31 23.26
N ALA A 73 8.86 -7.53 23.50
CA ALA A 73 7.58 -8.00 23.00
C ALA A 73 6.41 -7.32 23.73
N ASP A 74 6.49 -7.12 25.04
CA ASP A 74 5.48 -6.42 25.84
C ASP A 74 5.34 -4.96 25.40
N ASP A 75 6.46 -4.28 25.16
CA ASP A 75 6.49 -2.89 24.69
C ASP A 75 5.90 -2.73 23.26
N LEU A 76 6.16 -3.69 22.38
CA LEU A 76 5.80 -3.58 20.97
C LEU A 76 4.36 -4.05 20.68
N LEU A 77 3.88 -5.11 21.36
CA LEU A 77 2.54 -5.63 21.10
C LEU A 77 1.46 -4.64 21.56
N GLY A 78 0.51 -4.37 20.66
CA GLY A 78 -0.58 -3.42 20.91
C GLY A 78 -0.20 -1.94 20.71
N CYS A 79 1.08 -1.59 20.54
CA CYS A 79 1.47 -0.22 20.22
C CYS A 79 1.07 0.17 18.79
N ARG A 80 1.05 1.48 18.52
CA ARG A 80 0.97 2.02 17.17
C ARG A 80 2.33 2.49 16.71
N LEU A 81 2.87 1.86 15.69
CA LEU A 81 4.17 2.21 15.13
C LEU A 81 3.99 3.22 14.00
N VAL A 82 4.60 4.40 14.15
CA VAL A 82 4.58 5.47 13.16
C VAL A 82 5.91 5.46 12.41
N THR A 83 5.85 5.24 11.10
CA THR A 83 6.99 5.30 10.18
C THR A 83 6.76 6.39 9.15
N ALA A 84 7.76 6.73 8.34
CA ALA A 84 7.62 7.67 7.23
C ALA A 84 6.55 7.22 6.20
N GLN A 85 6.23 5.91 6.15
CA GLN A 85 5.29 5.32 5.18
C GLN A 85 3.88 5.09 5.74
N THR A 86 3.66 5.19 7.08
CA THR A 86 2.34 4.89 7.69
C THR A 86 1.44 6.10 7.87
N GLY A 87 1.94 7.29 7.60
CA GLY A 87 1.29 8.52 8.01
C GLY A 87 1.24 8.71 9.54
N PRO A 88 0.68 9.83 10.04
CA PRO A 88 0.70 10.18 11.48
C PRO A 88 -0.13 9.23 12.35
N GLY A 89 -1.12 8.54 11.76
CA GLY A 89 -1.95 7.56 12.48
C GLY A 89 -1.22 6.26 12.85
N GLY A 90 -0.12 5.95 12.21
CA GLY A 90 0.65 4.73 12.41
C GLY A 90 -0.13 3.44 12.12
N LYS A 91 0.53 2.29 12.28
CA LYS A 91 -0.07 0.95 12.15
C LYS A 91 -0.01 0.20 13.47
N GLY A 92 -1.07 -0.54 13.82
CA GLY A 92 -1.11 -1.37 15.04
C GLY A 92 -0.19 -2.60 14.89
N VAL A 93 0.57 -2.89 15.96
CA VAL A 93 1.43 -4.08 16.03
C VAL A 93 0.67 -5.20 16.75
N TYR A 94 0.25 -6.21 16.01
CA TYR A 94 -0.53 -7.34 16.55
C TYR A 94 0.23 -8.65 16.58
N ARG A 95 1.44 -8.67 16.00
CA ARG A 95 2.34 -9.83 15.98
C ARG A 95 3.77 -9.40 15.83
N LEU A 96 4.67 -10.26 16.29
CA LEU A 96 6.10 -10.08 16.23
C LEU A 96 6.74 -11.26 15.49
N TYR A 97 7.89 -11.01 14.91
CA TYR A 97 8.74 -12.05 14.33
C TYR A 97 10.09 -12.06 15.05
N ILE A 98 10.48 -13.23 15.53
CA ILE A 98 11.69 -13.41 16.34
C ILE A 98 12.71 -14.15 15.47
N GLU A 99 13.92 -13.61 15.37
CA GLU A 99 15.03 -14.19 14.63
C GLU A 99 16.32 -14.15 15.44
N PRO A 100 17.31 -15.03 15.19
CA PRO A 100 18.62 -14.88 15.78
C PRO A 100 19.33 -13.65 15.19
N VAL A 101 20.20 -13.02 15.98
CA VAL A 101 21.11 -12.01 15.44
C VAL A 101 22.10 -12.69 14.49
N VAL A 102 22.21 -12.18 13.27
CA VAL A 102 23.15 -12.65 12.27
C VAL A 102 24.33 -11.68 12.21
N ALA A 103 25.55 -12.17 12.39
CA ALA A 103 26.75 -11.41 12.15
C ALA A 103 27.04 -11.35 10.65
N PHE A 104 27.35 -10.17 10.13
CA PHE A 104 27.59 -9.96 8.71
C PHE A 104 28.70 -8.94 8.45
N GLU A 105 29.35 -9.06 7.31
CA GLU A 105 30.44 -8.19 6.87
C GLU A 105 29.96 -7.03 6.01
N SER A 106 28.89 -7.23 5.23
CA SER A 106 28.36 -6.20 4.32
C SER A 106 26.86 -6.37 4.08
N GLU A 107 26.23 -5.24 3.76
CA GLU A 107 24.81 -5.13 3.44
C GLU A 107 24.63 -4.70 1.99
N LEU A 108 23.77 -5.39 1.26
CA LEU A 108 23.36 -5.05 -0.10
C LEU A 108 21.87 -4.74 -0.14
N TYR A 109 21.49 -3.99 -1.15
CA TYR A 109 20.10 -3.80 -1.54
C TYR A 109 19.75 -4.65 -2.75
N MET A 110 18.57 -5.27 -2.75
CA MET A 110 18.00 -5.96 -3.90
C MET A 110 16.51 -5.72 -3.97
N SER A 111 16.02 -5.32 -5.14
CA SER A 111 14.58 -5.29 -5.39
C SER A 111 14.25 -5.70 -6.83
N MET A 112 13.01 -6.12 -7.02
CA MET A 112 12.39 -6.32 -8.33
C MET A 112 11.08 -5.54 -8.37
N VAL A 113 10.91 -4.76 -9.42
CA VAL A 113 9.73 -3.92 -9.64
C VAL A 113 9.29 -4.00 -11.10
N LEU A 114 8.01 -3.76 -11.33
CA LEU A 114 7.49 -3.52 -12.66
C LEU A 114 7.70 -2.04 -13.02
N ASP A 115 8.63 -1.76 -13.93
CA ASP A 115 8.80 -0.42 -14.49
C ASP A 115 7.74 -0.16 -15.57
N ARG A 116 6.83 0.76 -15.27
CA ARG A 116 5.73 1.11 -16.16
C ARG A 116 6.17 1.87 -17.42
N GLN A 117 7.32 2.56 -17.37
CA GLN A 117 7.83 3.32 -18.49
C GLN A 117 8.40 2.39 -19.58
N THR A 118 9.13 1.36 -19.17
CA THR A 118 9.73 0.38 -20.10
C THR A 118 8.89 -0.88 -20.29
N GLU A 119 7.80 -1.04 -19.49
CA GLU A 119 6.95 -2.23 -19.46
C GLU A 119 7.73 -3.52 -19.21
N ARG A 120 8.75 -3.42 -18.32
CA ARG A 120 9.68 -4.51 -17.98
C ARG A 120 9.77 -4.71 -16.48
N ILE A 121 10.03 -5.93 -16.07
CA ILE A 121 10.53 -6.18 -14.72
C ILE A 121 11.98 -5.70 -14.67
N VAL A 122 12.30 -4.91 -13.66
CA VAL A 122 13.66 -4.41 -13.43
C VAL A 122 14.18 -4.97 -12.13
N LEU A 123 15.33 -5.64 -12.21
CA LEU A 123 16.14 -5.97 -11.03
C LEU A 123 17.00 -4.76 -10.69
N VAL A 124 16.85 -4.26 -9.48
CA VAL A 124 17.62 -3.15 -8.92
C VAL A 124 18.51 -3.69 -7.80
N MET A 125 19.79 -3.41 -7.85
CA MET A 125 20.76 -3.83 -6.83
C MET A 125 21.73 -2.71 -6.48
N SER A 126 22.20 -2.73 -5.24
CA SER A 126 23.31 -1.88 -4.78
C SER A 126 24.19 -2.62 -3.78
N GLY A 127 25.47 -2.29 -3.77
CA GLY A 127 26.42 -2.70 -2.73
C GLY A 127 26.25 -1.97 -1.40
N SER A 128 25.26 -1.06 -1.30
CA SER A 128 24.91 -0.34 -0.08
C SER A 128 23.47 -0.69 0.29
N GLY A 129 23.30 -1.50 1.32
CA GLY A 129 22.02 -1.89 1.90
C GLY A 129 21.74 -1.21 3.23
N GLY A 130 20.61 -1.57 3.87
CA GLY A 130 20.22 -1.04 5.18
C GLY A 130 19.78 0.44 5.18
N MET A 131 19.68 1.07 4.01
CA MET A 131 19.25 2.45 3.83
C MET A 131 18.11 2.55 2.80
N GLU A 132 17.46 3.72 2.74
CA GLU A 132 16.43 4.01 1.74
C GLU A 132 17.08 4.12 0.35
N ILE A 133 16.59 3.35 -0.61
CA ILE A 133 17.16 3.34 -1.98
C ILE A 133 16.94 4.67 -2.70
N GLU A 134 15.90 5.39 -2.35
CA GLU A 134 15.57 6.71 -2.87
C GLU A 134 16.65 7.73 -2.48
N GLU A 135 17.10 7.69 -1.23
CA GLU A 135 18.19 8.55 -0.75
C GLU A 135 19.51 8.25 -1.48
N LEU A 136 19.79 6.95 -1.74
CA LEU A 136 20.95 6.55 -2.51
C LEU A 136 20.83 6.99 -3.98
N ALA A 137 19.63 6.91 -4.57
CA ALA A 137 19.40 7.33 -5.95
C ALA A 137 19.62 8.84 -6.17
N GLU A 138 19.37 9.65 -5.15
CA GLU A 138 19.62 11.10 -5.19
C GLU A 138 21.09 11.44 -4.96
N THR A 139 21.75 10.77 -4.02
CA THR A 139 23.12 11.10 -3.59
C THR A 139 24.19 10.43 -4.44
N ASP A 140 24.01 9.16 -4.83
CA ASP A 140 24.95 8.40 -5.67
C ASP A 140 24.21 7.45 -6.63
N PRO A 141 23.58 7.97 -7.70
CA PRO A 141 22.88 7.15 -8.68
C PRO A 141 23.78 6.12 -9.38
N GLY A 142 25.09 6.32 -9.37
CA GLY A 142 26.09 5.40 -9.93
C GLY A 142 26.26 4.11 -9.11
N ALA A 143 25.93 4.12 -7.83
CA ALA A 143 25.95 2.94 -6.96
C ALA A 143 24.78 1.97 -7.20
N ILE A 144 23.82 2.35 -8.06
CA ILE A 144 22.62 1.55 -8.35
C ILE A 144 22.75 0.85 -9.69
N THR A 145 22.80 -0.47 -9.65
CA THR A 145 22.77 -1.33 -10.83
C THR A 145 21.32 -1.66 -11.19
N ARG A 146 20.94 -1.45 -12.46
CA ARG A 146 19.62 -1.79 -12.98
C ARG A 146 19.75 -2.78 -14.12
N VAL A 147 19.01 -3.89 -14.03
CA VAL A 147 18.96 -4.92 -15.07
C VAL A 147 17.52 -5.06 -15.57
N MET A 148 17.29 -4.63 -16.80
CA MET A 148 16.00 -4.81 -17.46
C MET A 148 15.85 -6.28 -17.86
N ILE A 149 14.73 -6.90 -17.50
CA ILE A 149 14.44 -8.28 -17.78
C ILE A 149 13.44 -8.35 -18.93
N GLU A 150 13.87 -8.99 -20.03
CA GLU A 150 12.98 -9.22 -21.17
C GLU A 150 11.93 -10.28 -20.81
N PRO A 151 10.62 -9.99 -20.86
CA PRO A 151 9.58 -10.93 -20.41
C PRO A 151 9.60 -12.28 -21.16
N ALA A 152 10.00 -12.28 -22.43
CA ALA A 152 10.01 -13.48 -23.27
C ALA A 152 11.07 -14.52 -22.86
N VAL A 153 12.16 -14.07 -22.21
CA VAL A 153 13.28 -14.97 -21.83
C VAL A 153 13.50 -15.02 -20.31
N GLY A 154 13.00 -14.04 -19.58
CA GLY A 154 13.18 -13.90 -18.14
C GLY A 154 14.62 -13.51 -17.73
N LEU A 155 14.87 -13.45 -16.42
CA LEU A 155 16.19 -13.17 -15.88
C LEU A 155 17.14 -14.33 -16.22
N GLN A 156 18.24 -14.01 -16.87
CA GLN A 156 19.26 -14.98 -17.28
C GLN A 156 20.43 -15.00 -16.28
N GLY A 157 21.06 -16.18 -16.10
CA GLY A 157 22.17 -16.35 -15.16
C GLY A 157 23.31 -15.36 -15.38
N PHE A 158 23.65 -15.03 -16.63
CA PHE A 158 24.71 -14.04 -16.92
C PHE A 158 24.32 -12.62 -16.44
N GLN A 159 23.04 -12.27 -16.52
CA GLN A 159 22.54 -10.98 -16.01
C GLN A 159 22.62 -10.92 -14.48
N ALA A 160 22.19 -12.01 -13.82
CA ALA A 160 22.28 -12.12 -12.36
C ALA A 160 23.74 -12.03 -11.87
N ARG A 161 24.66 -12.76 -12.52
CA ARG A 161 26.10 -12.66 -12.21
C ARG A 161 26.66 -11.26 -12.46
N GLY A 162 26.28 -10.64 -13.59
CA GLY A 162 26.69 -9.26 -13.91
C GLY A 162 26.25 -8.25 -12.87
N ALA A 163 25.00 -8.33 -12.39
CA ALA A 163 24.49 -7.49 -11.32
C ALA A 163 25.24 -7.72 -9.99
N ALA A 164 25.50 -8.97 -9.63
CA ALA A 164 26.26 -9.31 -8.43
C ALA A 164 27.69 -8.74 -8.45
N PHE A 165 28.39 -8.86 -9.59
CA PHE A 165 29.72 -8.25 -9.77
C PHE A 165 29.69 -6.72 -9.70
N ALA A 166 28.68 -6.08 -10.30
CA ALA A 166 28.51 -4.64 -10.27
C ALA A 166 28.27 -4.09 -8.85
N CYS A 167 27.67 -4.90 -7.97
CA CYS A 167 27.52 -4.57 -6.54
C CYS A 167 28.77 -4.86 -5.69
N GLY A 168 29.87 -5.31 -6.29
CA GLY A 168 31.14 -5.58 -5.59
C GLY A 168 31.20 -6.89 -4.83
N LEU A 169 30.30 -7.84 -5.11
CA LEU A 169 30.37 -9.17 -4.49
C LEU A 169 31.62 -9.93 -4.90
N ASP A 170 32.25 -10.59 -3.91
CA ASP A 170 33.42 -11.45 -4.17
C ASP A 170 33.05 -12.59 -5.12
N SER A 171 34.04 -13.01 -5.91
CA SER A 171 33.89 -14.08 -6.91
C SER A 171 33.38 -15.41 -6.33
N SER A 172 33.70 -15.72 -5.08
CA SER A 172 33.24 -16.92 -4.35
C SER A 172 31.71 -16.90 -4.09
N LEU A 173 31.09 -15.72 -4.05
CA LEU A 173 29.66 -15.52 -3.77
C LEU A 173 28.81 -15.46 -5.03
N ILE A 174 29.39 -15.30 -6.20
CA ILE A 174 28.63 -15.06 -7.46
C ILE A 174 27.67 -16.21 -7.77
N SER A 175 28.03 -17.44 -7.53
CA SER A 175 27.15 -18.61 -7.76
C SER A 175 25.95 -18.61 -6.78
N GLN A 176 26.19 -18.22 -5.52
CA GLN A 176 25.12 -18.06 -4.53
C GLN A 176 24.17 -16.92 -4.95
N ALA A 177 24.73 -15.76 -5.36
CA ALA A 177 23.95 -14.62 -5.82
C ALA A 177 23.13 -14.97 -7.07
N GLU A 178 23.69 -15.67 -8.05
CA GLU A 178 22.96 -16.13 -9.22
C GLU A 178 21.73 -16.97 -8.83
N ASN A 179 21.92 -17.97 -7.98
CA ASN A 179 20.83 -18.86 -7.53
C ASN A 179 19.75 -18.09 -6.78
N LEU A 180 20.13 -17.18 -5.86
CA LEU A 180 19.25 -16.33 -5.09
C LEU A 180 18.43 -15.41 -6.01
N LEU A 181 19.08 -14.71 -6.93
CA LEU A 181 18.42 -13.76 -7.83
C LEU A 181 17.48 -14.47 -8.81
N LEU A 182 17.86 -15.63 -9.34
CA LEU A 182 16.98 -16.45 -10.18
C LEU A 182 15.79 -17.02 -9.39
N GLY A 183 15.99 -17.39 -8.13
CA GLY A 183 14.93 -17.81 -7.22
C GLY A 183 13.95 -16.68 -6.93
N ALA A 184 14.46 -15.50 -6.55
CA ALA A 184 13.67 -14.31 -6.31
C ALA A 184 12.86 -13.87 -7.55
N TYR A 185 13.48 -13.95 -8.74
CA TYR A 185 12.79 -13.65 -10.00
C TYR A 185 11.65 -14.65 -10.28
N ARG A 186 11.87 -15.95 -10.05
CA ARG A 186 10.78 -16.95 -10.19
C ARG A 186 9.64 -16.64 -9.22
N ALA A 187 9.94 -16.37 -7.96
CA ALA A 187 8.95 -15.99 -6.98
C ALA A 187 8.14 -14.76 -7.43
N PHE A 188 8.83 -13.71 -7.88
CA PHE A 188 8.20 -12.48 -8.38
C PHE A 188 7.22 -12.75 -9.54
N ARG A 189 7.68 -13.50 -10.56
CA ARG A 189 6.90 -13.78 -11.76
C ARG A 189 5.75 -14.76 -11.49
N ASP A 190 6.03 -15.86 -10.80
CA ASP A 190 5.10 -16.98 -10.65
C ASP A 190 3.93 -16.65 -9.74
N MET A 191 4.07 -15.63 -8.87
CA MET A 191 3.04 -15.16 -7.93
C MET A 191 2.43 -13.81 -8.33
N ASP A 192 2.72 -13.27 -9.52
CA ASP A 192 2.29 -11.94 -9.96
C ASP A 192 2.62 -10.83 -8.93
N ALA A 193 3.82 -10.86 -8.40
CA ALA A 193 4.28 -9.79 -7.51
C ALA A 193 4.49 -8.48 -8.30
N THR A 194 4.21 -7.36 -7.66
CA THR A 194 4.44 -6.01 -8.19
C THR A 194 5.67 -5.36 -7.56
N LEU A 195 6.04 -5.82 -6.37
CA LEU A 195 7.24 -5.45 -5.65
C LEU A 195 7.80 -6.68 -4.94
N LEU A 196 9.10 -6.85 -5.02
CA LEU A 196 9.89 -7.70 -4.14
C LEU A 196 11.11 -6.89 -3.74
N GLU A 197 11.34 -6.71 -2.45
CA GLU A 197 12.48 -5.99 -1.91
C GLU A 197 13.13 -6.83 -0.81
N VAL A 198 14.43 -6.91 -0.83
CA VAL A 198 15.28 -7.48 0.23
C VAL A 198 16.25 -6.39 0.66
N ASN A 199 16.05 -5.88 1.87
CA ASN A 199 16.84 -4.77 2.38
C ASN A 199 16.99 -4.83 3.92
N PRO A 200 18.13 -5.35 4.44
CA PRO A 200 19.32 -5.75 3.68
C PRO A 200 19.33 -7.22 3.22
N LEU A 201 19.97 -7.45 2.10
CA LEU A 201 20.60 -8.73 1.75
C LEU A 201 22.03 -8.68 2.28
N VAL A 202 22.43 -9.62 3.12
CA VAL A 202 23.74 -9.56 3.77
C VAL A 202 24.71 -10.65 3.30
N VAL A 203 26.00 -10.32 3.37
CA VAL A 203 27.09 -11.31 3.35
C VAL A 203 27.44 -11.60 4.79
N THR A 204 27.19 -12.83 5.25
CA THR A 204 27.51 -13.23 6.62
C THR A 204 29.01 -13.43 6.79
N GLU A 205 29.50 -13.40 8.03
CA GLU A 205 30.92 -13.68 8.35
C GLU A 205 31.38 -15.09 7.89
N GLU A 206 30.42 -16.02 7.69
CA GLU A 206 30.73 -17.35 7.15
C GLU A 206 30.74 -17.40 5.60
N GLY A 207 30.61 -16.25 4.94
CA GLY A 207 30.62 -16.17 3.46
C GLY A 207 29.35 -16.73 2.83
N ARG A 208 28.16 -16.43 3.41
CA ARG A 208 26.86 -16.81 2.86
C ARG A 208 26.03 -15.58 2.58
N LEU A 209 25.23 -15.61 1.52
CA LEU A 209 24.19 -14.61 1.27
C LEU A 209 22.91 -14.97 2.04
N LEU A 210 22.32 -13.99 2.72
CA LEU A 210 21.14 -14.18 3.53
C LEU A 210 20.20 -12.95 3.47
N ALA A 211 18.91 -13.16 3.21
CA ALA A 211 17.92 -12.10 3.21
C ALA A 211 17.43 -11.83 4.65
N LEU A 212 17.82 -10.70 5.25
CA LEU A 212 17.47 -10.37 6.63
C LEU A 212 16.10 -9.68 6.76
N ASP A 213 15.68 -8.97 5.75
CA ASP A 213 14.33 -8.40 5.66
C ASP A 213 13.79 -8.61 4.25
N ALA A 214 12.48 -8.76 4.13
CA ALA A 214 11.82 -8.94 2.85
C ALA A 214 10.45 -8.26 2.85
N LYS A 215 10.17 -7.56 1.75
CA LYS A 215 8.86 -6.95 1.48
C LYS A 215 8.36 -7.45 0.14
N MET A 216 7.12 -7.89 0.09
CA MET A 216 6.46 -8.29 -1.15
C MET A 216 5.07 -7.69 -1.25
N SER A 217 4.73 -7.27 -2.46
CA SER A 217 3.40 -6.82 -2.84
C SER A 217 2.95 -7.56 -4.09
N PHE A 218 1.66 -7.82 -4.20
CA PHE A 218 1.08 -8.60 -5.29
C PHE A 218 0.03 -7.79 -6.05
N ASP A 219 -0.19 -8.14 -7.31
CA ASP A 219 -1.27 -7.59 -8.11
C ASP A 219 -2.62 -8.11 -7.61
N ASP A 220 -3.46 -7.23 -7.05
CA ASP A 220 -4.81 -7.58 -6.59
C ASP A 220 -5.66 -8.18 -7.71
N ASN A 221 -5.44 -7.79 -8.96
CA ASN A 221 -6.16 -8.32 -10.12
C ASN A 221 -5.78 -9.76 -10.46
N ALA A 222 -4.65 -10.27 -9.95
CA ALA A 222 -4.18 -11.62 -10.16
C ALA A 222 -4.53 -12.59 -9.02
N LEU A 223 -4.98 -12.10 -7.86
CA LEU A 223 -5.23 -12.93 -6.67
C LEU A 223 -6.27 -14.04 -6.90
N PHE A 224 -7.17 -13.89 -7.86
CA PHE A 224 -8.14 -14.95 -8.21
C PHE A 224 -7.49 -16.26 -8.64
N ARG A 225 -6.24 -16.23 -9.12
CA ARG A 225 -5.45 -17.39 -9.52
C ARG A 225 -4.36 -17.80 -8.51
N HIS A 226 -4.21 -17.03 -7.41
CA HIS A 226 -3.26 -17.26 -6.33
C HIS A 226 -4.00 -17.28 -4.99
N GLN A 227 -4.78 -18.33 -4.75
CA GLN A 227 -5.59 -18.41 -3.55
C GLN A 227 -4.73 -18.51 -2.29
N ASP A 228 -3.62 -19.24 -2.34
CA ASP A 228 -2.62 -19.36 -1.28
C ASP A 228 -2.02 -18.00 -0.88
N VAL A 229 -1.70 -17.16 -1.86
CA VAL A 229 -1.23 -15.78 -1.63
C VAL A 229 -2.36 -14.91 -1.07
N SER A 230 -3.59 -15.04 -1.60
CA SER A 230 -4.77 -14.29 -1.13
C SER A 230 -5.08 -14.55 0.34
N GLU A 231 -4.84 -15.77 0.83
CA GLU A 231 -5.05 -16.17 2.24
C GLU A 231 -4.04 -15.52 3.21
N LEU A 232 -2.92 -14.98 2.70
CA LEU A 232 -1.93 -14.24 3.49
C LEU A 232 -2.37 -12.81 3.85
N ARG A 233 -3.47 -12.33 3.27
CA ARG A 233 -3.97 -10.96 3.45
C ARG A 233 -4.28 -10.65 4.91
N ASP A 234 -3.69 -9.60 5.44
CA ASP A 234 -4.01 -9.09 6.78
C ASP A 234 -4.86 -7.82 6.71
N LYS A 235 -6.18 -8.01 6.82
CA LYS A 235 -7.15 -6.92 6.79
C LYS A 235 -6.96 -5.89 7.92
N SER A 236 -6.31 -6.25 9.02
CA SER A 236 -6.04 -5.33 10.13
C SER A 236 -5.00 -4.26 9.80
N GLN A 237 -4.23 -4.48 8.72
CA GLN A 237 -3.20 -3.58 8.22
C GLN A 237 -3.68 -2.69 7.07
N GLU A 238 -4.89 -2.90 6.57
CA GLU A 238 -5.49 -2.11 5.49
C GLU A 238 -6.37 -0.98 6.03
N ASP A 239 -6.67 0.02 5.20
CA ASP A 239 -7.64 1.06 5.57
C ASP A 239 -9.04 0.45 5.64
N PRO A 240 -9.75 0.54 6.78
CA PRO A 240 -11.09 -0.03 6.91
C PRO A 240 -12.09 0.51 5.88
N ARG A 241 -11.88 1.75 5.40
CA ARG A 241 -12.74 2.38 4.38
C ARG A 241 -12.50 1.74 3.01
N GLU A 242 -11.24 1.50 2.63
CA GLU A 242 -10.88 0.83 1.38
C GLU A 242 -11.40 -0.61 1.36
N MET A 243 -11.28 -1.32 2.49
CA MET A 243 -11.84 -2.65 2.66
C MET A 243 -13.37 -2.68 2.49
N ASN A 244 -14.06 -1.75 3.17
CA ASN A 244 -15.50 -1.62 3.11
C ASN A 244 -15.98 -1.24 1.68
N ALA A 245 -15.22 -0.43 0.96
CA ALA A 245 -15.47 -0.10 -0.44
C ALA A 245 -15.34 -1.33 -1.34
N ALA A 246 -14.26 -2.08 -1.20
CA ALA A 246 -14.00 -3.28 -1.98
C ALA A 246 -15.09 -4.33 -1.80
N ASP A 247 -15.55 -4.57 -0.56
CA ASP A 247 -16.66 -5.49 -0.25
C ASP A 247 -18.00 -5.05 -0.92
N ARG A 248 -18.13 -3.76 -1.26
CA ARG A 248 -19.30 -3.18 -1.96
C ARG A 248 -19.08 -3.00 -3.46
N GLY A 249 -17.95 -3.43 -3.99
CA GLY A 249 -17.57 -3.30 -5.39
C GLY A 249 -17.34 -1.84 -5.81
N LEU A 250 -16.90 -0.98 -4.89
CA LEU A 250 -16.49 0.41 -5.13
C LEU A 250 -14.97 0.50 -5.15
N SER A 251 -14.42 1.38 -6.01
CA SER A 251 -12.99 1.73 -6.00
C SER A 251 -12.81 2.97 -5.14
N TYR A 252 -12.13 2.83 -4.01
CA TYR A 252 -11.90 3.90 -3.04
C TYR A 252 -10.45 3.93 -2.60
N VAL A 253 -9.89 5.13 -2.48
CA VAL A 253 -8.59 5.38 -1.86
C VAL A 253 -8.75 6.57 -0.91
N GLY A 254 -8.35 6.41 0.35
CA GLY A 254 -8.35 7.49 1.33
C GLY A 254 -7.21 8.47 1.07
N LEU A 255 -7.49 9.77 1.16
CA LEU A 255 -6.53 10.88 1.08
C LEU A 255 -6.59 11.72 2.36
N ASP A 256 -5.73 12.74 2.47
CA ASP A 256 -5.60 13.51 3.71
C ASP A 256 -6.46 14.79 3.76
N GLY A 257 -7.22 15.08 2.71
CA GLY A 257 -8.07 16.29 2.61
C GLY A 257 -9.40 16.18 3.35
N ASN A 258 -10.26 17.20 3.10
CA ASN A 258 -11.57 17.39 3.75
C ASN A 258 -12.75 17.49 2.76
N ILE A 259 -12.51 17.41 1.44
CA ILE A 259 -13.58 17.41 0.44
C ILE A 259 -13.80 15.98 -0.05
N GLY A 260 -14.92 15.39 0.37
CA GLY A 260 -15.32 14.05 -0.06
C GLY A 260 -15.73 14.03 -1.53
N CYS A 261 -15.25 13.03 -2.29
CA CYS A 261 -15.48 12.92 -3.73
C CYS A 261 -16.30 11.67 -4.07
N ILE A 262 -17.37 11.85 -4.87
CA ILE A 262 -18.20 10.75 -5.42
C ILE A 262 -18.29 10.95 -6.93
N ILE A 263 -17.64 10.10 -7.71
CA ILE A 263 -17.41 10.36 -9.13
C ILE A 263 -17.61 9.07 -9.92
N ASN A 264 -17.90 9.15 -11.20
CA ASN A 264 -17.94 8.00 -12.08
C ASN A 264 -16.79 8.04 -13.10
N GLY A 265 -15.95 7.01 -13.04
CA GLY A 265 -14.79 6.85 -13.92
C GLY A 265 -13.51 7.48 -13.37
N ALA A 266 -12.45 6.70 -13.34
CA ALA A 266 -11.16 7.08 -12.75
C ALA A 266 -10.55 8.36 -13.35
N GLY A 267 -10.65 8.56 -14.67
CA GLY A 267 -10.13 9.76 -15.33
C GLY A 267 -10.84 11.03 -14.87
N LEU A 268 -12.19 10.99 -14.74
CA LEU A 268 -12.95 12.12 -14.22
C LEU A 268 -12.64 12.35 -12.73
N ALA A 269 -12.42 11.28 -11.96
CA ALA A 269 -12.07 11.39 -10.55
C ALA A 269 -10.73 12.11 -10.38
N MET A 270 -9.70 11.75 -11.11
CA MET A 270 -8.40 12.44 -11.09
C MET A 270 -8.54 13.91 -11.48
N ALA A 271 -9.23 14.19 -12.62
CA ALA A 271 -9.46 15.57 -13.05
C ALA A 271 -10.27 16.40 -12.04
N THR A 272 -11.21 15.76 -11.32
CA THR A 272 -11.97 16.44 -10.27
C THR A 272 -11.10 16.80 -9.06
N MET A 273 -10.23 15.88 -8.64
CA MET A 273 -9.27 16.14 -7.56
C MET A 273 -8.29 17.27 -7.94
N ASP A 274 -7.79 17.28 -9.18
CA ASP A 274 -6.94 18.36 -9.68
C ASP A 274 -7.68 19.72 -9.64
N MET A 275 -8.97 19.76 -10.00
CA MET A 275 -9.77 20.99 -9.95
C MET A 275 -10.02 21.47 -8.53
N ILE A 276 -10.23 20.57 -7.57
CA ILE A 276 -10.33 20.92 -6.14
C ILE A 276 -9.00 21.54 -5.68
N GLN A 277 -7.86 20.95 -6.02
CA GLN A 277 -6.55 21.48 -5.66
C GLN A 277 -6.25 22.83 -6.31
N LEU A 278 -6.61 23.01 -7.58
CA LEU A 278 -6.47 24.30 -8.28
C LEU A 278 -7.33 25.39 -7.65
N ALA A 279 -8.48 25.04 -7.08
CA ALA A 279 -9.34 25.96 -6.34
C ALA A 279 -8.85 26.21 -4.89
N GLY A 280 -7.75 25.58 -4.46
CA GLY A 280 -7.16 25.75 -3.13
C GLY A 280 -7.74 24.84 -2.04
N GLY A 281 -8.44 23.76 -2.40
CA GLY A 281 -8.97 22.75 -1.49
C GLY A 281 -8.19 21.45 -1.55
N GLU A 282 -8.55 20.50 -0.65
CA GLU A 282 -7.87 19.21 -0.53
C GLU A 282 -8.90 18.05 -0.61
N PRO A 283 -8.78 17.12 -1.59
CA PRO A 283 -9.67 15.98 -1.69
C PRO A 283 -9.42 14.98 -0.54
N ALA A 284 -10.51 14.53 0.10
CA ALA A 284 -10.45 13.53 1.19
C ALA A 284 -10.31 12.09 0.68
N ASN A 285 -10.71 11.84 -0.57
CA ASN A 285 -10.69 10.51 -1.16
C ASN A 285 -10.75 10.55 -2.69
N PHE A 286 -10.23 9.47 -3.30
CA PHE A 286 -10.66 9.02 -4.61
C PHE A 286 -11.83 8.05 -4.43
N LEU A 287 -12.91 8.21 -5.20
CA LEU A 287 -13.99 7.22 -5.24
C LEU A 287 -14.63 7.18 -6.63
N ASP A 288 -14.62 5.99 -7.23
CA ASP A 288 -15.28 5.70 -8.51
C ASP A 288 -16.48 4.77 -8.26
N ILE A 289 -17.70 5.29 -8.53
CA ILE A 289 -18.92 4.49 -8.45
C ILE A 289 -19.14 3.57 -9.67
N GLY A 290 -18.25 3.66 -10.67
CA GLY A 290 -18.30 2.85 -11.88
C GLY A 290 -19.43 3.21 -12.86
N GLY A 291 -19.60 2.38 -13.90
CA GLY A 291 -20.66 2.51 -14.89
C GLY A 291 -21.98 1.86 -14.42
N GLY A 292 -23.12 2.47 -14.76
CA GLY A 292 -24.45 1.93 -14.45
C GLY A 292 -24.82 1.98 -12.96
N ALA A 293 -24.34 3.00 -12.24
CA ALA A 293 -24.59 3.16 -10.82
C ALA A 293 -26.09 3.31 -10.51
N SER A 294 -26.64 2.37 -9.73
CA SER A 294 -28.00 2.45 -9.20
C SER A 294 -28.10 3.47 -8.05
N PRO A 295 -29.31 3.96 -7.71
CA PRO A 295 -29.53 4.82 -6.56
C PRO A 295 -28.95 4.25 -5.25
N ASP A 296 -29.07 2.94 -5.04
CA ASP A 296 -28.49 2.26 -3.87
C ASP A 296 -26.96 2.29 -3.84
N ARG A 297 -26.32 2.22 -5.01
CA ARG A 297 -24.85 2.31 -5.11
C ARG A 297 -24.36 3.72 -4.75
N VAL A 298 -25.07 4.74 -5.19
CA VAL A 298 -24.80 6.14 -4.81
C VAL A 298 -24.97 6.33 -3.30
N SER A 299 -26.05 5.83 -2.71
CA SER A 299 -26.27 5.91 -1.25
C SER A 299 -25.16 5.18 -0.46
N LYS A 300 -24.65 4.04 -0.96
CA LYS A 300 -23.49 3.35 -0.35
C LYS A 300 -22.21 4.18 -0.45
N ALA A 301 -22.01 4.91 -1.56
CA ALA A 301 -20.89 5.81 -1.71
C ALA A 301 -20.93 6.97 -0.70
N PHE A 302 -22.10 7.58 -0.49
CA PHE A 302 -22.28 8.59 0.57
C PHE A 302 -21.94 8.05 1.96
N LYS A 303 -22.43 6.87 2.32
CA LYS A 303 -22.10 6.22 3.62
C LYS A 303 -20.60 6.02 3.81
N LEU A 304 -19.91 5.69 2.73
CA LEU A 304 -18.47 5.46 2.78
C LEU A 304 -17.71 6.78 2.96
N VAL A 305 -18.04 7.82 2.19
CA VAL A 305 -17.41 9.14 2.30
C VAL A 305 -17.67 9.76 3.66
N LEU A 306 -18.91 9.69 4.17
CA LEU A 306 -19.28 10.19 5.49
C LEU A 306 -18.72 9.38 6.67
N SER A 307 -18.10 8.25 6.43
CA SER A 307 -17.37 7.51 7.47
C SER A 307 -15.99 8.09 7.79
N ASP A 308 -15.55 9.09 7.05
CA ASP A 308 -14.37 9.90 7.34
C ASP A 308 -14.79 11.19 8.05
N ASP A 309 -14.51 11.29 9.34
CA ASP A 309 -14.87 12.44 10.18
C ASP A 309 -14.19 13.76 9.76
N ARG A 310 -13.21 13.69 8.85
CA ARG A 310 -12.52 14.86 8.30
C ARG A 310 -13.27 15.51 7.14
N VAL A 311 -14.32 14.85 6.61
CA VAL A 311 -15.07 15.37 5.46
C VAL A 311 -15.98 16.52 5.92
N GLU A 312 -15.73 17.70 5.37
CA GLU A 312 -16.46 18.95 5.63
C GLU A 312 -17.36 19.38 4.46
N ALA A 313 -17.15 18.85 3.27
CA ALA A 313 -18.02 19.02 2.11
C ALA A 313 -17.98 17.80 1.21
N ILE A 314 -19.02 17.53 0.41
CA ILE A 314 -19.06 16.45 -0.57
C ILE A 314 -19.25 17.02 -1.97
N LEU A 315 -18.41 16.59 -2.91
CA LEU A 315 -18.58 16.85 -4.35
C LEU A 315 -19.00 15.58 -5.08
N VAL A 316 -20.23 15.60 -5.60
CA VAL A 316 -20.74 14.58 -6.53
C VAL A 316 -20.57 15.11 -7.94
N ASN A 317 -19.66 14.52 -8.72
CA ASN A 317 -19.38 14.92 -10.10
C ASN A 317 -19.58 13.76 -11.07
N ILE A 318 -20.63 13.85 -11.88
CA ILE A 318 -21.06 12.77 -12.78
C ILE A 318 -21.01 13.25 -14.23
N PHE A 319 -20.31 12.46 -15.06
CA PHE A 319 -20.42 12.54 -16.51
C PHE A 319 -21.03 11.22 -17.02
N ALA A 320 -22.34 11.24 -17.22
CA ALA A 320 -23.12 10.06 -17.54
C ALA A 320 -23.00 9.67 -19.03
N GLY A 321 -22.18 8.66 -19.31
CA GLY A 321 -22.19 7.92 -20.56
C GLY A 321 -23.12 6.70 -20.43
N ILE A 322 -22.65 5.64 -19.80
CA ILE A 322 -23.43 4.45 -19.43
C ILE A 322 -24.29 4.73 -18.19
N ASN A 323 -23.79 5.53 -17.25
CA ASN A 323 -24.59 6.04 -16.13
C ASN A 323 -25.72 6.91 -16.62
N ARG A 324 -26.73 7.08 -15.78
CA ARG A 324 -27.87 7.96 -16.00
C ARG A 324 -27.93 9.00 -14.89
N CYS A 325 -28.03 10.27 -15.25
CA CYS A 325 -28.08 11.38 -14.30
C CYS A 325 -29.34 11.33 -13.41
N ASP A 326 -30.47 10.86 -13.93
CA ASP A 326 -31.71 10.67 -13.16
C ASP A 326 -31.54 9.67 -12.01
N TRP A 327 -30.91 8.49 -12.28
CA TRP A 327 -30.64 7.49 -11.24
C TRP A 327 -29.66 8.00 -10.18
N VAL A 328 -28.65 8.74 -10.60
CA VAL A 328 -27.71 9.34 -9.66
C VAL A 328 -28.41 10.40 -8.80
N ALA A 329 -29.25 11.25 -9.41
CA ALA A 329 -30.02 12.25 -8.69
C ALA A 329 -30.96 11.62 -7.63
N GLU A 330 -31.68 10.54 -8.00
CA GLU A 330 -32.49 9.74 -7.05
C GLU A 330 -31.62 9.21 -5.88
N GLY A 331 -30.43 8.72 -6.19
CA GLY A 331 -29.49 8.21 -5.20
C GLY A 331 -28.95 9.28 -4.26
N VAL A 332 -28.67 10.49 -4.77
CA VAL A 332 -28.28 11.66 -3.98
C VAL A 332 -29.40 12.07 -3.04
N VAL A 333 -30.63 12.27 -3.56
CA VAL A 333 -31.81 12.63 -2.74
C VAL A 333 -32.07 11.59 -1.66
N LYS A 334 -32.02 10.29 -2.03
CA LYS A 334 -32.17 9.19 -1.08
C LYS A 334 -31.11 9.25 0.03
N ALA A 335 -29.83 9.43 -0.34
CA ALA A 335 -28.75 9.51 0.62
C ALA A 335 -28.93 10.72 1.57
N MET A 336 -29.25 11.89 1.04
CA MET A 336 -29.50 13.10 1.83
C MET A 336 -30.64 12.94 2.81
N THR A 337 -31.70 12.21 2.41
CA THR A 337 -32.89 11.99 3.26
C THR A 337 -32.65 10.93 4.34
N GLU A 338 -31.91 9.85 4.00
CA GLU A 338 -31.75 8.69 4.89
C GLU A 338 -30.55 8.79 5.86
N LEU A 339 -29.51 9.59 5.53
CA LEU A 339 -28.21 9.54 6.22
C LEU A 339 -27.90 10.74 7.13
N ASP A 340 -28.88 11.64 7.39
CA ASP A 340 -28.62 12.84 8.20
C ASP A 340 -27.32 13.58 7.80
N VAL A 341 -27.17 13.86 6.49
CA VAL A 341 -25.97 14.51 5.93
C VAL A 341 -25.91 15.94 6.44
N LYS A 342 -24.89 16.27 7.23
CA LYS A 342 -24.71 17.58 7.88
C LYS A 342 -23.75 18.50 7.13
N VAL A 343 -23.01 17.95 6.18
CA VAL A 343 -22.04 18.70 5.38
C VAL A 343 -22.67 19.17 4.07
N PRO A 344 -22.27 20.32 3.53
CA PRO A 344 -22.77 20.80 2.24
C PRO A 344 -22.42 19.81 1.13
N VAL A 345 -23.38 19.64 0.20
CA VAL A 345 -23.24 18.74 -0.95
C VAL A 345 -23.33 19.53 -2.24
N VAL A 346 -22.25 19.49 -3.02
CA VAL A 346 -22.17 20.09 -4.35
C VAL A 346 -22.42 19.00 -5.38
N VAL A 347 -23.31 19.24 -6.34
CA VAL A 347 -23.68 18.25 -7.38
C VAL A 347 -23.48 18.85 -8.77
N ARG A 348 -22.68 18.19 -9.58
CA ARG A 348 -22.55 18.45 -11.02
C ARG A 348 -22.98 17.22 -11.80
N LEU A 349 -23.98 17.38 -12.66
CA LEU A 349 -24.47 16.36 -13.57
C LEU A 349 -24.28 16.78 -15.02
N ALA A 350 -23.77 15.88 -15.86
CA ALA A 350 -23.68 16.05 -17.30
C ALA A 350 -23.88 14.70 -18.02
N GLY A 351 -24.37 14.73 -19.25
CA GLY A 351 -24.56 13.54 -20.10
C GLY A 351 -25.98 12.99 -20.11
N THR A 352 -26.12 11.66 -20.15
CA THR A 352 -27.39 10.97 -20.34
C THR A 352 -28.43 11.32 -19.25
N ASN A 353 -29.62 11.74 -19.65
CA ASN A 353 -30.75 12.14 -18.79
C ASN A 353 -30.44 13.31 -17.82
N VAL A 354 -29.57 14.23 -18.23
CA VAL A 354 -29.14 15.35 -17.35
C VAL A 354 -30.31 16.25 -16.96
N GLU A 355 -31.23 16.56 -17.88
CA GLU A 355 -32.39 17.43 -17.60
C GLU A 355 -33.33 16.81 -16.55
N GLU A 356 -33.58 15.51 -16.67
CA GLU A 356 -34.37 14.77 -15.69
C GLU A 356 -33.66 14.70 -14.34
N GLY A 357 -32.35 14.45 -14.32
CA GLY A 357 -31.56 14.46 -13.09
C GLY A 357 -31.60 15.83 -12.39
N ARG A 358 -31.44 16.94 -13.14
CA ARG A 358 -31.56 18.29 -12.59
C ARG A 358 -32.94 18.56 -12.06
N ARG A 359 -34.02 18.12 -12.75
CA ARG A 359 -35.39 18.24 -12.29
C ARG A 359 -35.62 17.55 -10.96
N ILE A 360 -35.15 16.29 -10.82
CA ILE A 360 -35.24 15.51 -9.57
C ILE A 360 -34.57 16.26 -8.41
N LEU A 361 -33.36 16.80 -8.62
CA LEU A 361 -32.65 17.57 -7.59
C LEU A 361 -33.41 18.87 -7.22
N ALA A 362 -33.94 19.59 -8.22
CA ALA A 362 -34.63 20.86 -7.99
C ALA A 362 -36.01 20.71 -7.31
N GLU A 363 -36.70 19.60 -7.58
CA GLU A 363 -38.02 19.28 -6.97
C GLU A 363 -37.89 18.63 -5.59
N SER A 364 -36.66 18.24 -5.19
CA SER A 364 -36.42 17.63 -3.89
C SER A 364 -36.42 18.66 -2.76
N GLU A 365 -36.75 18.23 -1.54
CA GLU A 365 -36.73 19.06 -0.32
C GLU A 365 -35.35 19.16 0.31
N VAL A 366 -34.30 18.56 -0.32
CA VAL A 366 -32.95 18.54 0.22
C VAL A 366 -32.14 19.75 -0.24
N GLU A 367 -31.33 20.29 0.66
CA GLU A 367 -30.49 21.44 0.37
C GLU A 367 -29.22 21.01 -0.37
N LEU A 368 -29.06 21.49 -1.61
CA LEU A 368 -27.94 21.11 -2.50
C LEU A 368 -27.39 22.35 -3.22
N ILE A 369 -26.09 22.32 -3.48
CA ILE A 369 -25.41 23.30 -4.32
C ILE A 369 -25.19 22.66 -5.69
N THR A 370 -25.76 23.21 -6.76
CA THR A 370 -25.57 22.68 -8.13
C THR A 370 -24.47 23.44 -8.86
N ALA A 371 -23.73 22.74 -9.75
CA ALA A 371 -22.72 23.33 -10.61
C ALA A 371 -22.89 22.84 -12.06
N GLU A 372 -22.52 23.67 -13.04
CA GLU A 372 -22.64 23.32 -14.46
C GLU A 372 -21.32 22.85 -15.06
N THR A 373 -20.21 23.46 -14.67
CA THR A 373 -18.88 23.11 -15.17
C THR A 373 -18.05 22.40 -14.10
N LEU A 374 -16.98 21.72 -14.55
CA LEU A 374 -16.06 21.05 -13.63
C LEU A 374 -15.28 22.05 -12.75
N ALA A 375 -14.86 23.18 -13.33
CA ALA A 375 -14.18 24.24 -12.59
C ALA A 375 -15.11 24.83 -11.51
N GLU A 376 -16.33 25.20 -11.87
CA GLU A 376 -17.34 25.70 -10.93
C GLU A 376 -17.64 24.69 -9.81
N ALA A 377 -17.67 23.40 -10.11
CA ALA A 377 -17.92 22.37 -9.11
C ALA A 377 -16.78 22.31 -8.06
N GLY A 378 -15.53 22.42 -8.49
CA GLY A 378 -14.37 22.51 -7.60
C GLY A 378 -14.39 23.78 -6.75
N GLU A 379 -14.61 24.95 -7.36
CA GLU A 379 -14.70 26.23 -6.67
C GLU A 379 -15.83 26.25 -5.63
N ARG A 380 -17.02 25.74 -5.96
CA ARG A 380 -18.15 25.65 -5.05
C ARG A 380 -17.91 24.69 -3.89
N ALA A 381 -17.25 23.55 -4.15
CA ALA A 381 -16.90 22.60 -3.10
C ALA A 381 -15.92 23.20 -2.09
N VAL A 382 -14.90 23.92 -2.56
CA VAL A 382 -13.93 24.60 -1.70
C VAL A 382 -14.61 25.74 -0.92
N SER A 383 -15.46 26.55 -1.59
CA SER A 383 -16.19 27.63 -0.94
C SER A 383 -17.16 27.12 0.13
N ALA A 384 -17.72 25.93 -0.05
CA ALA A 384 -18.67 25.33 0.89
C ALA A 384 -17.98 24.93 2.22
N VAL A 385 -16.72 24.46 2.19
CA VAL A 385 -15.90 24.19 3.39
C VAL A 385 -15.67 25.49 4.18
N SER A 386 -15.42 26.60 3.51
CA SER A 386 -15.12 27.89 4.15
C SER A 386 -16.34 28.56 4.78
N TRP A 387 -17.56 28.12 4.45
CA TRP A 387 -18.81 28.73 4.91
C TRP A 387 -19.11 28.44 6.40
N GLU A 388 -18.74 27.26 6.89
CA GLU A 388 -18.96 26.90 8.31
C GLU A 388 -17.88 27.43 9.27
N ALA A 389 -16.77 27.96 8.75
CA ALA A 389 -15.68 28.51 9.56
C ALA A 389 -15.89 29.98 10.01
N ASN A 390 -17.02 30.64 9.64
CA ASN A 390 -17.45 31.95 10.06
C ASN A 390 -18.81 31.90 10.79
#